data_84f8289ab71c36518d7f2910f0294748
#
_entry.id   84f8289ab71c36518d7f2910f0294748
#
_cell.length_a   1.000
_cell.length_b   1.000
_cell.length_c   1.000
_cell.angle_alpha   90.00
_cell.angle_beta   90.00
_cell.angle_gamma   90.00
#
_symmetry.space_group_name_H-M   'P 1'
#
loop_
_entity.id
_entity.type
_entity.pdbx_description
1 polymer ?
#
loop_
_entity_poly.entity_id
_entity_poly.type
_entity_poly.pdbx_seq_one_letter_code
_entity_poly.pdbx_strand_id
1 'polypeptide(L)'
;MTPPKDGVRNERAGTVGGVKVDSDMAEAETAPDANAPAWRQRAISRSLNAARSRAEQRVQRYLDAAFELIDENGTTEFTIQEVIDRSQQSLRGFYQYFDGKDELLLALFEDSILESAADLRDAVEAESEPIARLRAFTIRLHEWCEPADTPRKRGAHNRRPISEFSVQLAVAHPDRVKAAMEPVSRMLLELVENAAGVNAIRVADARRSAALVQQTVMYSWFGNRLIQDQRMRVTAEETWEFCLHGLSG
;
A
#
# COMPACT_ATOMS: atom_id res chain seq x y z
N MET A 1 -51.41 -26.01 -37.33
CA MET A 1 -51.34 -26.89 -38.50
C MET A 1 -50.04 -27.63 -38.46
N THR A 2 -50.18 -28.91 -38.16
CA THR A 2 -49.19 -29.90 -37.78
C THR A 2 -48.30 -30.32 -38.97
N PRO A 3 -47.24 -31.15 -38.68
CA PRO A 3 -46.02 -31.45 -39.47
C PRO A 3 -46.27 -32.58 -40.50
N PRO A 4 -45.33 -33.28 -41.07
CA PRO A 4 -44.28 -34.10 -40.49
C PRO A 4 -43.03 -34.40 -41.36
N LYS A 5 -42.10 -35.11 -40.72
CA LYS A 5 -41.51 -36.46 -41.01
C LYS A 5 -40.21 -36.54 -41.83
N ASP A 6 -39.30 -37.16 -41.15
CA ASP A 6 -38.62 -38.44 -41.36
C ASP A 6 -37.56 -38.58 -42.43
N GLY A 7 -36.43 -39.16 -41.99
CA GLY A 7 -35.75 -40.16 -42.76
C GLY A 7 -34.21 -40.29 -42.56
N VAL A 8 -33.84 -41.11 -41.60
CA VAL A 8 -33.07 -42.38 -41.72
C VAL A 8 -31.57 -42.37 -42.10
N ARG A 9 -30.77 -42.77 -41.11
CA ARG A 9 -29.58 -43.67 -41.10
C ARG A 9 -28.61 -43.70 -42.27
N ASN A 10 -27.33 -43.56 -41.96
CA ASN A 10 -26.44 -44.76 -42.07
C ASN A 10 -25.12 -44.57 -41.34
N GLU A 11 -24.74 -45.65 -40.63
CA GLU A 11 -23.48 -45.89 -39.96
C GLU A 11 -22.30 -45.99 -40.99
N ARG A 12 -21.12 -45.56 -40.57
CA ARG A 12 -19.92 -46.41 -40.71
C ARG A 12 -18.79 -45.92 -39.83
N ALA A 13 -18.28 -46.88 -39.08
CA ALA A 13 -17.13 -46.80 -38.19
C ALA A 13 -15.81 -46.44 -38.88
N GLY A 14 -14.96 -45.74 -38.17
CA GLY A 14 -13.56 -45.52 -38.52
C GLY A 14 -12.76 -45.14 -37.28
N THR A 15 -12.25 -46.16 -36.60
CA THR A 15 -11.34 -46.10 -35.46
C THR A 15 -9.99 -45.60 -35.90
N VAL A 16 -9.47 -44.49 -35.34
CA VAL A 16 -8.03 -44.20 -35.27
C VAL A 16 -7.71 -43.42 -34.01
N GLY A 17 -6.97 -44.04 -33.13
CA GLY A 17 -5.90 -43.54 -32.29
C GLY A 17 -6.20 -42.31 -31.39
N GLY A 18 -6.75 -42.54 -30.22
CA GLY A 18 -6.75 -41.57 -29.13
C GLY A 18 -5.37 -41.45 -28.51
N VAL A 19 -4.72 -40.32 -28.70
CA VAL A 19 -3.67 -39.88 -27.79
C VAL A 19 -4.37 -39.14 -26.65
N LYS A 20 -4.45 -39.78 -25.49
CA LYS A 20 -4.77 -39.13 -24.23
C LYS A 20 -3.65 -38.14 -23.91
N VAL A 21 -3.93 -36.86 -24.01
CA VAL A 21 -3.13 -35.83 -23.36
C VAL A 21 -3.58 -35.81 -21.92
N ASP A 22 -2.75 -36.38 -21.06
CA ASP A 22 -2.90 -36.29 -19.61
C ASP A 22 -2.76 -34.82 -19.20
N SER A 23 -3.90 -34.20 -18.92
CA SER A 23 -3.99 -32.91 -18.23
C SER A 23 -3.93 -33.15 -16.72
N ASP A 24 -2.78 -33.55 -16.22
CA ASP A 24 -2.54 -33.65 -14.78
C ASP A 24 -1.08 -33.23 -14.51
N MET A 25 -0.82 -31.94 -14.67
CA MET A 25 0.24 -31.26 -13.93
C MET A 25 -0.39 -30.11 -13.13
N ALA A 26 -1.30 -30.50 -12.20
CA ALA A 26 -1.60 -29.66 -11.07
C ALA A 26 -0.29 -29.52 -10.24
N GLU A 27 0.15 -28.29 -10.08
CA GLU A 27 1.26 -27.90 -9.21
C GLU A 27 1.00 -28.49 -7.81
N ALA A 28 1.68 -29.58 -7.52
CA ALA A 28 1.79 -30.09 -6.17
C ALA A 28 2.69 -29.12 -5.41
N GLU A 29 2.09 -28.22 -4.66
CA GLU A 29 2.71 -27.47 -3.58
C GLU A 29 3.26 -28.49 -2.57
N THR A 30 4.51 -28.93 -2.78
CA THR A 30 5.19 -29.87 -1.92
C THR A 30 5.47 -29.20 -0.59
N ALA A 31 4.61 -29.47 0.39
CA ALA A 31 4.89 -29.19 1.79
C ALA A 31 6.29 -29.73 2.15
N PRO A 32 7.08 -29.01 2.95
CA PRO A 32 8.44 -29.43 3.29
C PRO A 32 8.37 -30.81 3.96
N ASP A 33 9.07 -31.79 3.37
CA ASP A 33 9.20 -33.13 3.92
C ASP A 33 9.86 -33.03 5.30
N ALA A 34 9.06 -33.20 6.35
CA ALA A 34 9.49 -33.08 7.75
C ALA A 34 10.63 -34.08 8.11
N ASN A 35 10.91 -35.05 7.24
CA ASN A 35 11.91 -36.10 7.43
C ASN A 35 13.17 -35.88 6.58
N ALA A 36 13.29 -34.74 5.88
CA ALA A 36 14.48 -34.46 5.07
C ALA A 36 15.71 -34.15 5.95
N PRO A 37 16.92 -34.63 5.59
CA PRO A 37 18.14 -34.34 6.31
C PRO A 37 18.38 -32.83 6.50
N ALA A 38 18.87 -32.40 7.64
CA ALA A 38 19.05 -30.98 7.99
C ALA A 38 19.88 -30.18 6.98
N TRP A 39 20.83 -30.80 6.28
CA TRP A 39 21.60 -30.13 5.22
C TRP A 39 20.75 -29.81 4.00
N ARG A 40 19.78 -30.69 3.62
CA ARG A 40 18.86 -30.48 2.50
C ARG A 40 17.90 -29.32 2.80
N GLN A 41 17.32 -29.30 4.02
CA GLN A 41 16.47 -28.21 4.48
C GLN A 41 17.21 -26.87 4.44
N ARG A 42 18.47 -26.82 4.95
CA ARG A 42 19.31 -25.62 4.89
C ARG A 42 19.64 -25.18 3.46
N ALA A 43 19.90 -26.13 2.55
CA ALA A 43 20.21 -25.82 1.14
C ALA A 43 18.97 -25.25 0.41
N ILE A 44 17.79 -25.86 0.61
CA ILE A 44 16.52 -25.40 0.04
C ILE A 44 16.17 -24.01 0.61
N SER A 45 16.23 -23.82 1.92
CA SER A 45 15.95 -22.53 2.56
C SER A 45 16.86 -21.41 2.03
N ARG A 46 18.17 -21.69 1.88
CA ARG A 46 19.09 -20.70 1.28
C ARG A 46 18.75 -20.36 -0.16
N SER A 47 18.40 -21.37 -0.96
CA SER A 47 17.99 -21.16 -2.37
C SER A 47 16.71 -20.35 -2.45
N LEU A 48 15.70 -20.68 -1.65
CA LEU A 48 14.43 -19.94 -1.60
C LEU A 48 14.64 -18.51 -1.12
N ASN A 49 15.43 -18.29 -0.06
CA ASN A 49 15.73 -16.96 0.43
C ASN A 49 16.47 -16.10 -0.62
N ALA A 50 17.44 -16.70 -1.33
CA ALA A 50 18.14 -16.00 -2.41
C ALA A 50 17.23 -15.69 -3.61
N ALA A 51 16.28 -16.58 -3.93
CA ALA A 51 15.29 -16.33 -4.98
C ALA A 51 14.30 -15.23 -4.56
N ARG A 52 13.80 -15.28 -3.33
CA ARG A 52 12.93 -14.27 -2.74
C ARG A 52 13.60 -12.89 -2.73
N SER A 53 14.82 -12.78 -2.21
CA SER A 53 15.55 -11.50 -2.18
C SER A 53 15.75 -10.91 -3.58
N ARG A 54 16.03 -11.74 -4.60
CA ARG A 54 16.13 -11.27 -5.99
C ARG A 54 14.79 -10.80 -6.55
N ALA A 55 13.69 -11.45 -6.18
CA ALA A 55 12.35 -11.04 -6.58
C ALA A 55 11.98 -9.70 -5.92
N GLU A 56 12.20 -9.56 -4.60
CA GLU A 56 12.00 -8.32 -3.84
C GLU A 56 12.80 -7.16 -4.44
N GLN A 57 14.09 -7.37 -4.77
CA GLN A 57 14.91 -6.35 -5.42
C GLN A 57 14.40 -5.93 -6.81
N ARG A 58 13.79 -6.86 -7.58
CA ARG A 58 13.20 -6.50 -8.88
C ARG A 58 11.92 -5.69 -8.71
N VAL A 59 11.04 -6.12 -7.80
CA VAL A 59 9.83 -5.36 -7.46
C VAL A 59 10.22 -3.96 -7.03
N GLN A 60 11.21 -3.85 -6.13
CA GLN A 60 11.67 -2.56 -5.63
C GLN A 60 12.13 -1.62 -6.75
N ARG A 61 12.85 -2.12 -7.77
CA ARG A 61 13.26 -1.29 -8.90
C ARG A 61 12.09 -0.74 -9.71
N TYR A 62 11.00 -1.51 -9.87
CA TYR A 62 9.80 -1.00 -10.53
C TYR A 62 9.12 0.08 -9.69
N LEU A 63 9.04 -0.12 -8.36
CA LEU A 63 8.49 0.86 -7.43
C LEU A 63 9.32 2.16 -7.43
N ASP A 64 10.66 2.03 -7.36
CA ASP A 64 11.57 3.18 -7.41
C ASP A 64 11.38 3.98 -8.71
N ALA A 65 11.34 3.29 -9.85
CA ALA A 65 11.15 3.93 -11.14
C ALA A 65 9.81 4.63 -11.28
N ALA A 66 8.73 4.01 -10.78
CA ALA A 66 7.39 4.63 -10.79
C ALA A 66 7.34 5.85 -9.87
N PHE A 67 7.97 5.76 -8.70
CA PHE A 67 8.07 6.88 -7.76
C PHE A 67 8.83 8.07 -8.37
N GLU A 68 9.99 7.83 -9.00
CA GLU A 68 10.77 8.86 -9.67
C GLU A 68 9.96 9.55 -10.78
N LEU A 69 9.19 8.80 -11.57
CA LEU A 69 8.33 9.35 -12.61
C LEU A 69 7.23 10.23 -12.02
N ILE A 70 6.63 9.86 -10.89
CA ILE A 70 5.63 10.66 -10.20
C ILE A 70 6.27 11.93 -9.61
N ASP A 71 7.44 11.82 -9.00
CA ASP A 71 8.14 12.95 -8.38
C ASP A 71 8.58 14.00 -9.43
N GLU A 72 9.04 13.53 -10.60
CA GLU A 72 9.44 14.39 -11.72
C GLU A 72 8.25 15.09 -12.38
N ASN A 73 7.16 14.36 -12.61
CA ASN A 73 6.02 14.83 -13.39
C ASN A 73 4.91 15.49 -12.55
N GLY A 74 4.91 15.25 -11.23
CA GLY A 74 3.85 15.69 -10.33
C GLY A 74 2.52 14.97 -10.55
N THR A 75 2.47 13.93 -11.38
CA THR A 75 1.26 13.18 -11.74
C THR A 75 1.55 11.69 -11.86
N THR A 76 0.48 10.88 -11.84
CA THR A 76 0.56 9.44 -12.13
C THR A 76 0.40 9.12 -13.63
N GLU A 77 0.46 10.11 -14.50
CA GLU A 77 0.31 9.93 -15.95
C GLU A 77 1.62 9.47 -16.59
N PHE A 78 2.07 8.27 -16.25
CA PHE A 78 3.17 7.57 -16.92
C PHE A 78 2.69 6.27 -17.53
N THR A 79 3.45 5.74 -18.47
CA THR A 79 3.21 4.45 -19.12
C THR A 79 4.03 3.33 -18.46
N ILE A 80 3.58 2.09 -18.60
CA ILE A 80 4.37 0.92 -18.14
C ILE A 80 5.72 0.87 -18.85
N GLN A 81 5.80 1.32 -20.12
CA GLN A 81 7.06 1.37 -20.85
C GLN A 81 8.07 2.33 -20.21
N GLU A 82 7.65 3.50 -19.77
CA GLU A 82 8.53 4.44 -19.07
C GLU A 82 9.06 3.86 -17.75
N VAL A 83 8.24 3.10 -17.02
CA VAL A 83 8.68 2.39 -15.81
C VAL A 83 9.72 1.31 -16.14
N ILE A 84 9.51 0.56 -17.23
CA ILE A 84 10.44 -0.48 -17.70
C ILE A 84 11.78 0.13 -18.11
N ASP A 85 11.75 1.20 -18.90
CA ASP A 85 12.95 1.88 -19.38
C ASP A 85 13.74 2.49 -18.20
N ARG A 86 13.04 3.10 -17.24
CA ARG A 86 13.64 3.69 -16.04
C ARG A 86 14.22 2.64 -15.09
N SER A 87 13.47 1.57 -14.82
CA SER A 87 13.88 0.47 -13.93
C SER A 87 14.95 -0.43 -14.51
N GLN A 88 15.19 -0.36 -15.83
CA GLN A 88 16.07 -1.26 -16.59
C GLN A 88 15.67 -2.75 -16.43
N GLN A 89 14.37 -3.00 -16.30
CA GLN A 89 13.81 -4.34 -16.20
C GLN A 89 13.06 -4.72 -17.49
N SER A 90 12.53 -5.95 -17.57
CA SER A 90 11.80 -6.40 -18.74
C SER A 90 10.29 -6.29 -18.58
N LEU A 91 9.57 -6.07 -19.70
CA LEU A 91 8.10 -6.09 -19.73
C LEU A 91 7.53 -7.42 -19.20
N ARG A 92 8.16 -8.55 -19.57
CA ARG A 92 7.78 -9.88 -19.06
C ARG A 92 7.96 -9.96 -17.55
N GLY A 93 9.05 -9.37 -17.01
CA GLY A 93 9.30 -9.32 -15.58
C GLY A 93 8.25 -8.47 -14.85
N PHE A 94 7.81 -7.37 -15.46
CA PHE A 94 6.76 -6.53 -14.91
C PHE A 94 5.46 -7.32 -14.70
N TYR A 95 4.98 -8.00 -15.74
CA TYR A 95 3.73 -8.79 -15.68
C TYR A 95 3.82 -10.07 -14.84
N GLN A 96 5.01 -10.43 -14.33
CA GLN A 96 5.15 -11.47 -13.31
C GLN A 96 4.76 -10.98 -11.90
N TYR A 97 4.77 -9.67 -11.66
CA TYR A 97 4.55 -9.07 -10.35
C TYR A 97 3.31 -8.16 -10.29
N PHE A 98 2.92 -7.57 -11.41
CA PHE A 98 1.83 -6.60 -11.48
C PHE A 98 0.92 -6.89 -12.67
N ASP A 99 -0.38 -6.96 -12.45
CA ASP A 99 -1.38 -7.14 -13.52
C ASP A 99 -1.52 -5.91 -14.41
N GLY A 100 -0.99 -4.77 -13.97
CA GLY A 100 -1.03 -3.52 -14.71
C GLY A 100 -0.56 -2.34 -13.87
N LYS A 101 -0.80 -1.13 -14.40
CA LYS A 101 -0.40 0.12 -13.76
C LYS A 101 -1.09 0.34 -12.40
N ASP A 102 -2.38 -0.02 -12.30
CA ASP A 102 -3.14 0.18 -11.07
C ASP A 102 -2.58 -0.68 -9.92
N GLU A 103 -2.17 -1.93 -10.23
CA GLU A 103 -1.53 -2.79 -9.25
C GLU A 103 -0.16 -2.25 -8.80
N LEU A 104 0.63 -1.71 -9.74
CA LEU A 104 1.89 -1.04 -9.42
C LEU A 104 1.66 0.18 -8.52
N LEU A 105 0.66 1.02 -8.83
CA LEU A 105 0.32 2.18 -8.01
C LEU A 105 -0.15 1.78 -6.61
N LEU A 106 -0.91 0.70 -6.51
CA LEU A 106 -1.37 0.18 -5.24
C LEU A 106 -0.21 -0.37 -4.39
N ALA A 107 0.70 -1.14 -5.02
CA ALA A 107 1.90 -1.62 -4.35
C ALA A 107 2.81 -0.45 -3.90
N LEU A 108 2.95 0.59 -4.72
CA LEU A 108 3.68 1.79 -4.37
C LEU A 108 3.04 2.54 -3.18
N PHE A 109 1.71 2.60 -3.14
CA PHE A 109 0.98 3.16 -2.00
C PHE A 109 1.22 2.33 -0.73
N GLU A 110 1.06 1.00 -0.81
CA GLU A 110 1.28 0.09 0.33
C GLU A 110 2.72 0.23 0.89
N ASP A 111 3.73 0.26 0.01
CA ASP A 111 5.14 0.41 0.39
C ASP A 111 5.40 1.77 1.06
N SER A 112 4.85 2.86 0.50
CA SER A 112 5.00 4.18 1.08
C SER A 112 4.32 4.32 2.44
N ILE A 113 3.18 3.70 2.66
CA ILE A 113 2.51 3.69 3.97
C ILE A 113 3.32 2.89 5.01
N LEU A 114 3.94 1.78 4.61
CA LEU A 114 4.81 1.00 5.50
C LEU A 114 6.04 1.78 5.97
N GLU A 115 6.74 2.44 5.05
CA GLU A 115 7.87 3.32 5.39
C GLU A 115 7.43 4.45 6.31
N SER A 116 6.29 5.03 5.97
CA SER A 116 5.70 6.11 6.74
C SER A 116 5.29 5.67 8.14
N ALA A 117 4.71 4.50 8.31
CA ALA A 117 4.35 3.97 9.63
C ALA A 117 5.58 3.73 10.52
N ALA A 118 6.74 3.39 9.94
CA ALA A 118 7.99 3.29 10.68
C ALA A 118 8.48 4.65 11.19
N ASP A 119 8.48 5.66 10.34
CA ASP A 119 8.87 7.04 10.70
C ASP A 119 7.93 7.66 11.76
N LEU A 120 6.61 7.39 11.68
CA LEU A 120 5.66 7.78 12.73
C LEU A 120 5.99 7.10 14.06
N ARG A 121 6.33 5.81 14.04
CA ARG A 121 6.67 5.06 15.24
C ARG A 121 7.89 5.67 15.91
N ASP A 122 8.94 5.95 15.15
CA ASP A 122 10.17 6.56 15.65
C ASP A 122 9.88 7.93 16.30
N ALA A 123 9.05 8.76 15.67
CA ALA A 123 8.65 10.05 16.23
C ALA A 123 7.86 9.92 17.54
N VAL A 124 6.98 8.93 17.62
CA VAL A 124 6.18 8.64 18.82
C VAL A 124 7.04 8.07 19.96
N GLU A 125 7.99 7.18 19.63
CA GLU A 125 8.87 6.54 20.62
C GLU A 125 9.89 7.51 21.22
N ALA A 126 10.19 8.61 20.52
CA ALA A 126 11.06 9.67 21.05
C ALA A 126 10.42 10.45 22.23
N GLU A 127 9.11 10.35 22.39
CA GLU A 127 8.35 11.06 23.42
C GLU A 127 7.93 10.12 24.56
N SER A 128 7.97 10.60 25.81
CA SER A 128 7.60 9.81 27.00
C SER A 128 6.14 10.01 27.42
N GLU A 129 5.65 11.26 27.34
CA GLU A 129 4.34 11.64 27.82
C GLU A 129 3.23 11.32 26.80
N PRO A 130 2.09 10.73 27.22
CA PRO A 130 1.03 10.32 26.30
C PRO A 130 0.53 11.42 25.37
N ILE A 131 0.38 12.65 25.88
CA ILE A 131 -0.06 13.79 25.06
C ILE A 131 1.03 14.26 24.09
N ALA A 132 2.30 14.19 24.48
CA ALA A 132 3.42 14.51 23.61
C ALA A 132 3.56 13.49 22.47
N ARG A 133 3.33 12.20 22.76
CA ARG A 133 3.30 11.12 21.77
C ARG A 133 2.18 11.33 20.75
N LEU A 134 0.97 11.66 21.20
CA LEU A 134 -0.16 11.95 20.31
C LEU A 134 0.10 13.19 19.46
N ARG A 135 0.75 14.22 20.04
CA ARG A 135 1.18 15.42 19.30
C ARG A 135 2.22 15.07 18.26
N ALA A 136 3.27 14.34 18.61
CA ALA A 136 4.33 13.94 17.69
C ALA A 136 3.78 13.15 16.48
N PHE A 137 2.86 12.21 16.73
CA PHE A 137 2.14 11.51 15.68
C PHE A 137 1.37 12.46 14.77
N THR A 138 0.57 13.35 15.32
CA THR A 138 -0.29 14.27 14.55
C THR A 138 0.52 15.22 13.69
N ILE A 139 1.57 15.84 14.27
CA ILE A 139 2.50 16.70 13.55
C ILE A 139 3.19 15.94 12.42
N ARG A 140 3.73 14.76 12.71
CA ARG A 140 4.46 13.97 11.73
C ARG A 140 3.55 13.48 10.58
N LEU A 141 2.33 13.06 10.89
CA LEU A 141 1.35 12.70 9.88
C LEU A 141 0.98 13.89 8.99
N HIS A 142 0.85 15.08 9.57
CA HIS A 142 0.59 16.30 8.81
C HIS A 142 1.76 16.64 7.86
N GLU A 143 3.00 16.57 8.36
CA GLU A 143 4.21 16.80 7.55
C GLU A 143 4.31 15.84 6.35
N TRP A 144 3.81 14.61 6.50
CA TRP A 144 3.73 13.66 5.40
C TRP A 144 2.75 14.06 4.31
N CYS A 145 1.64 14.61 4.75
CA CYS A 145 0.60 15.07 3.85
C CYS A 145 0.96 16.40 3.16
N GLU A 146 2.05 17.09 3.53
CA GLU A 146 2.43 18.35 2.89
C GLU A 146 2.84 18.20 1.43
N PRO A 147 2.50 19.20 0.56
CA PRO A 147 2.89 19.20 -0.84
C PRO A 147 4.40 19.15 -1.07
N ALA A 148 4.78 18.71 -2.27
CA ALA A 148 6.18 18.53 -2.68
C ALA A 148 7.03 19.79 -2.70
N ASP A 149 6.42 20.96 -2.79
CA ASP A 149 7.06 22.28 -2.84
C ASP A 149 7.55 22.79 -1.48
N THR A 150 7.26 22.07 -0.39
CA THR A 150 7.76 22.39 0.95
C THR A 150 9.24 21.97 1.07
N PRO A 151 10.19 22.90 1.38
CA PRO A 151 11.61 22.58 1.51
C PRO A 151 11.85 21.52 2.58
N ARG A 152 12.34 20.34 2.20
CA ARG A 152 12.64 19.24 3.12
C ARG A 152 14.10 19.22 3.53
N LYS A 153 14.38 18.74 4.74
CA LYS A 153 15.75 18.46 5.19
C LYS A 153 16.39 17.41 4.27
N ARG A 154 17.56 17.73 3.71
CA ARG A 154 18.39 16.82 2.90
C ARG A 154 18.64 15.54 3.68
N GLY A 155 18.26 14.38 3.12
CA GLY A 155 18.60 13.07 3.67
C GLY A 155 17.43 12.21 4.15
N ALA A 156 16.20 12.71 4.14
CA ALA A 156 15.04 11.86 4.34
C ALA A 156 14.75 11.08 3.04
N HIS A 157 14.97 9.78 3.04
CA HIS A 157 14.47 8.84 2.04
C HIS A 157 12.94 8.70 2.22
N ASN A 158 12.26 9.83 2.16
CA ASN A 158 10.85 9.89 2.47
C ASN A 158 10.09 9.79 1.16
N ARG A 159 9.73 8.57 0.78
CA ARG A 159 8.69 8.35 -0.22
C ARG A 159 7.44 8.97 0.35
N ARG A 160 6.98 10.06 -0.25
CA ARG A 160 5.75 10.72 0.18
C ARG A 160 4.61 9.72 0.04
N PRO A 161 3.70 9.63 1.01
CA PRO A 161 2.42 9.01 0.75
C PRO A 161 1.86 9.69 -0.48
N ILE A 162 1.52 8.91 -1.48
CA ILE A 162 1.12 9.41 -2.78
C ILE A 162 -0.33 9.86 -2.66
N SER A 163 -0.52 10.95 -1.95
CA SER A 163 -1.81 11.52 -1.63
C SER A 163 -2.61 11.88 -2.87
N GLU A 164 -1.93 12.15 -4.00
CA GLU A 164 -2.60 12.55 -5.24
C GLU A 164 -3.49 11.48 -5.84
N PHE A 165 -3.08 10.21 -5.79
CA PHE A 165 -3.90 9.12 -6.31
C PHE A 165 -4.51 8.21 -5.21
N SER A 166 -4.23 8.48 -3.94
CA SER A 166 -4.80 7.73 -2.83
C SER A 166 -6.34 7.72 -2.84
N VAL A 167 -6.96 8.83 -3.24
CA VAL A 167 -8.41 8.92 -3.38
C VAL A 167 -8.92 8.02 -4.50
N GLN A 168 -8.23 7.98 -5.65
CA GLN A 168 -8.58 7.11 -6.76
C GLN A 168 -8.43 5.65 -6.38
N LEU A 169 -7.34 5.29 -5.71
CA LEU A 169 -7.11 3.94 -5.18
C LEU A 169 -8.17 3.56 -4.14
N ALA A 170 -8.57 4.48 -3.26
CA ALA A 170 -9.60 4.21 -2.26
C ALA A 170 -10.97 3.93 -2.88
N VAL A 171 -11.26 4.52 -4.04
CA VAL A 171 -12.49 4.22 -4.81
C VAL A 171 -12.38 2.88 -5.55
N ALA A 172 -11.24 2.61 -6.18
CA ALA A 172 -11.04 1.40 -6.98
C ALA A 172 -10.77 0.15 -6.13
N HIS A 173 -10.02 0.30 -5.04
CA HIS A 173 -9.52 -0.80 -4.19
C HIS A 173 -9.70 -0.50 -2.68
N PRO A 174 -10.93 -0.24 -2.19
CA PRO A 174 -11.18 0.25 -0.83
C PRO A 174 -10.63 -0.67 0.26
N ASP A 175 -10.77 -1.98 0.08
CA ASP A 175 -10.30 -2.97 1.08
C ASP A 175 -8.77 -3.01 1.18
N ARG A 176 -8.06 -2.88 0.05
CA ARG A 176 -6.60 -2.87 0.04
C ARG A 176 -6.05 -1.59 0.64
N VAL A 177 -6.61 -0.43 0.27
CA VAL A 177 -6.23 0.85 0.87
C VAL A 177 -6.50 0.86 2.37
N LYS A 178 -7.65 0.33 2.80
CA LYS A 178 -7.97 0.15 4.22
C LYS A 178 -6.94 -0.73 4.94
N ALA A 179 -6.57 -1.87 4.35
CA ALA A 179 -5.57 -2.77 4.91
C ALA A 179 -4.18 -2.12 5.01
N ALA A 180 -3.77 -1.38 3.98
CA ALA A 180 -2.51 -0.63 3.98
C ALA A 180 -2.47 0.45 5.08
N MET A 181 -3.59 1.16 5.31
CA MET A 181 -3.70 2.20 6.33
C MET A 181 -3.86 1.67 7.77
N GLU A 182 -4.17 0.38 7.95
CA GLU A 182 -4.42 -0.23 9.25
C GLU A 182 -3.32 0.01 10.30
N PRO A 183 -2.01 -0.13 9.99
CA PRO A 183 -0.94 0.13 10.97
C PRO A 183 -0.95 1.56 11.51
N VAL A 184 -1.20 2.55 10.66
CA VAL A 184 -1.27 3.97 11.01
C VAL A 184 -2.51 4.25 11.85
N SER A 185 -3.67 3.73 11.44
CA SER A 185 -4.94 3.91 12.15
C SER A 185 -4.93 3.27 13.52
N ARG A 186 -4.31 2.08 13.65
CA ARG A 186 -4.18 1.37 14.92
C ARG A 186 -3.26 2.12 15.88
N MET A 187 -2.10 2.59 15.40
CA MET A 187 -1.17 3.38 16.22
C MET A 187 -1.86 4.62 16.78
N LEU A 188 -2.62 5.35 15.95
CA LEU A 188 -3.36 6.53 16.42
C LEU A 188 -4.42 6.17 17.46
N LEU A 189 -5.17 5.07 17.27
CA LEU A 189 -6.15 4.60 18.24
C LEU A 189 -5.50 4.32 19.60
N GLU A 190 -4.38 3.58 19.61
CA GLU A 190 -3.63 3.26 20.82
C GLU A 190 -3.14 4.54 21.55
N LEU A 191 -2.69 5.55 20.79
CA LEU A 191 -2.27 6.83 21.35
C LEU A 191 -3.42 7.60 21.99
N VAL A 192 -4.60 7.62 21.35
CA VAL A 192 -5.81 8.26 21.90
C VAL A 192 -6.28 7.51 23.15
N GLU A 193 -6.30 6.17 23.13
CA GLU A 193 -6.68 5.36 24.31
C GLU A 193 -5.72 5.58 25.49
N ASN A 194 -4.41 5.63 25.23
CA ASN A 194 -3.40 5.88 26.26
C ASN A 194 -3.55 7.29 26.87
N ALA A 195 -3.74 8.32 26.04
CA ALA A 195 -3.93 9.69 26.53
C ALA A 195 -5.24 9.85 27.35
N ALA A 196 -6.31 9.18 26.92
CA ALA A 196 -7.57 9.14 27.65
C ALA A 196 -7.44 8.37 28.97
N GLY A 197 -6.71 7.26 28.99
CA GLY A 197 -6.47 6.42 30.17
C GLY A 197 -5.76 7.15 31.31
N VAL A 198 -4.93 8.14 31.00
CA VAL A 198 -4.27 9.00 31.99
C VAL A 198 -4.99 10.33 32.20
N ASN A 199 -6.21 10.49 31.69
CA ASN A 199 -7.02 11.72 31.75
C ASN A 199 -6.35 12.96 31.12
N ALA A 200 -5.40 12.78 30.18
CA ALA A 200 -4.79 13.89 29.44
C ALA A 200 -5.76 14.48 28.39
N ILE A 201 -6.72 13.67 27.93
CA ILE A 201 -7.82 14.06 27.05
C ILE A 201 -9.13 13.42 27.54
N ARG A 202 -10.27 13.93 27.05
CA ARG A 202 -11.61 13.40 27.36
C ARG A 202 -12.34 13.06 26.07
N VAL A 203 -12.51 11.78 25.79
CA VAL A 203 -13.18 11.30 24.58
C VAL A 203 -14.32 10.35 24.97
N ALA A 204 -15.47 10.50 24.32
CA ALA A 204 -16.61 9.59 24.52
C ALA A 204 -16.39 8.24 23.81
N ASP A 205 -15.67 8.26 22.68
CA ASP A 205 -15.35 7.10 21.84
C ASP A 205 -13.96 7.29 21.22
N ALA A 206 -12.97 6.58 21.75
CA ALA A 206 -11.58 6.69 21.31
C ALA A 206 -11.41 6.34 19.82
N ARG A 207 -12.13 5.33 19.33
CA ARG A 207 -12.04 4.91 17.91
C ARG A 207 -12.56 6.01 16.99
N ARG A 208 -13.70 6.60 17.32
CA ARG A 208 -14.29 7.69 16.54
C ARG A 208 -13.44 8.95 16.60
N SER A 209 -12.88 9.26 17.77
CA SER A 209 -11.97 10.39 17.96
C SER A 209 -10.69 10.22 17.15
N ALA A 210 -10.06 9.05 17.19
CA ALA A 210 -8.90 8.73 16.37
C ALA A 210 -9.21 8.88 14.87
N ALA A 211 -10.35 8.37 14.42
CA ALA A 211 -10.76 8.51 13.01
C ALA A 211 -10.94 9.99 12.62
N LEU A 212 -11.52 10.83 13.48
CA LEU A 212 -11.68 12.26 13.23
C LEU A 212 -10.34 12.98 13.16
N VAL A 213 -9.40 12.68 14.07
CA VAL A 213 -8.03 13.22 14.01
C VAL A 213 -7.36 12.84 12.70
N GLN A 214 -7.37 11.55 12.33
CA GLN A 214 -6.77 11.08 11.08
C GLN A 214 -7.38 11.77 9.87
N GLN A 215 -8.71 11.87 9.78
CA GLN A 215 -9.40 12.54 8.69
C GLN A 215 -9.04 14.02 8.62
N THR A 216 -9.04 14.72 9.76
CA THR A 216 -8.68 16.14 9.82
C THR A 216 -7.28 16.38 9.28
N VAL A 217 -6.30 15.59 9.71
CA VAL A 217 -4.91 15.71 9.26
C VAL A 217 -4.78 15.38 7.77
N MET A 218 -5.36 14.27 7.33
CA MET A 218 -5.24 13.84 5.92
C MET A 218 -5.94 14.80 4.95
N TYR A 219 -7.08 15.39 5.35
CA TYR A 219 -7.80 16.33 4.48
C TYR A 219 -7.28 17.77 4.55
N SER A 220 -6.51 18.15 5.59
CA SER A 220 -5.83 19.45 5.64
C SER A 220 -4.89 19.63 4.44
N TRP A 221 -4.22 18.55 4.01
CA TRP A 221 -3.43 18.52 2.79
C TRP A 221 -4.22 18.95 1.55
N PHE A 222 -5.41 18.39 1.33
CA PHE A 222 -6.23 18.74 0.18
C PHE A 222 -6.65 20.23 0.23
N GLY A 223 -7.05 20.70 1.42
CA GLY A 223 -7.36 22.11 1.64
C GLY A 223 -6.16 23.02 1.34
N ASN A 224 -4.99 22.69 1.88
CA ASN A 224 -3.77 23.45 1.66
C ASN A 224 -3.33 23.51 0.18
N ARG A 225 -3.61 22.45 -0.61
CA ARG A 225 -3.31 22.43 -2.04
C ARG A 225 -4.19 23.39 -2.86
N LEU A 226 -5.41 23.67 -2.42
CA LEU A 226 -6.30 24.62 -3.06
C LEU A 226 -5.97 26.09 -2.70
N ILE A 227 -5.19 26.32 -1.65
CA ILE A 227 -4.83 27.64 -1.16
C ILE A 227 -3.53 28.11 -1.84
N GLN A 228 -3.64 29.15 -2.67
CA GLN A 228 -2.49 29.73 -3.38
C GLN A 228 -1.58 30.54 -2.46
N ASP A 229 -2.15 31.30 -1.52
CA ASP A 229 -1.35 32.07 -0.54
C ASP A 229 -0.85 31.16 0.58
N GLN A 230 0.46 30.89 0.60
CA GLN A 230 1.09 30.04 1.61
C GLN A 230 0.82 30.48 3.06
N ARG A 231 0.56 31.78 3.30
CA ARG A 231 0.26 32.32 4.64
C ARG A 231 -1.13 31.87 5.14
N MET A 232 -1.99 31.44 4.23
CA MET A 232 -3.36 30.96 4.56
C MET A 232 -3.40 29.43 4.69
N ARG A 233 -2.30 28.73 4.45
CA ARG A 233 -2.21 27.28 4.64
C ARG A 233 -2.19 26.94 6.11
N VAL A 234 -2.99 25.94 6.47
CA VAL A 234 -3.04 25.42 7.83
C VAL A 234 -1.76 24.65 8.12
N THR A 235 -1.10 25.03 9.21
CA THR A 235 0.16 24.38 9.64
C THR A 235 -0.11 23.11 10.46
N ALA A 236 0.93 22.29 10.62
CA ALA A 236 0.87 21.11 11.47
C ALA A 236 0.50 21.46 12.92
N GLU A 237 1.04 22.56 13.46
CA GLU A 237 0.75 23.02 14.80
C GLU A 237 -0.70 23.47 14.96
N GLU A 238 -1.24 24.27 14.04
CA GLU A 238 -2.64 24.68 14.06
C GLU A 238 -3.58 23.48 13.93
N THR A 239 -3.22 22.48 13.12
CA THR A 239 -3.97 21.22 13.02
C THR A 239 -3.95 20.45 14.34
N TRP A 240 -2.79 20.38 15.01
CA TRP A 240 -2.68 19.76 16.32
C TRP A 240 -3.53 20.49 17.37
N GLU A 241 -3.40 21.79 17.48
CA GLU A 241 -4.18 22.62 18.41
C GLU A 241 -5.69 22.40 18.22
N PHE A 242 -6.15 22.38 16.97
CA PHE A 242 -7.55 22.11 16.65
C PHE A 242 -7.99 20.71 17.11
N CYS A 243 -7.18 19.68 16.81
CA CYS A 243 -7.45 18.31 17.24
C CYS A 243 -7.46 18.18 18.76
N LEU A 244 -6.49 18.79 19.45
CA LEU A 244 -6.39 18.78 20.90
C LEU A 244 -7.63 19.40 21.57
N HIS A 245 -8.09 20.55 21.08
CA HIS A 245 -9.32 21.17 21.59
C HIS A 245 -10.54 20.28 21.38
N GLY A 246 -10.66 19.64 20.21
CA GLY A 246 -11.74 18.67 19.96
C GLY A 246 -11.69 17.40 20.80
N LEU A 247 -10.49 17.03 21.29
CA LEU A 247 -10.29 15.88 22.19
C LEU A 247 -10.45 16.23 23.68
N SER A 248 -10.44 17.51 24.03
CA SER A 248 -10.49 17.96 25.44
C SER A 248 -11.90 18.25 25.93
N GLY A 249 -12.90 18.29 25.00
CA GLY A 249 -14.36 18.34 25.28
C GLY A 249 -14.83 19.64 25.80
#